data_f2ab0a73a9305ecc5906178393e50fed
#
_entry.id   f2ab0a73a9305ecc5906178393e50fed
#
_cell.length_a   1.000
_cell.length_b   1.000
_cell.length_c   1.000
_cell.angle_alpha   90.00
_cell.angle_beta   90.00
_cell.angle_gamma   90.00
#
_symmetry.space_group_name_H-M   'P 1'
#
loop_
_entity.id
_entity.type
_entity.pdbx_description
1 polymer ?
#
loop_
_entity_poly.entity_id
_entity_poly.type
_entity_poly.pdbx_seq_one_letter_code
_entity_poly.pdbx_strand_id
1 'polypeptide(L)'
;MKPHQYVYFNISILFIISGCFTSCNQQEELEPSKKSKTIQSQQWPASISFSDTDSSFNVHLSKPFGNLQYSNPEIIQTELGKARYTVFANDADKELKLFISKSEYGKEGISKRTSNDILEMSATAFIHDLQGKTYISMPIIKNSTSQKFHGLRVFYAFPLQQQDSLYGCSEFFVSSSTVFHTCIITKQKQLFDTSKDIGLVFTSFMPLENNSK
;
A
#
# COMPACT_ATOMS: atom_id res chain seq x y z
N MET A 1 -19.23 -28.32 12.56
CA MET A 1 -18.48 -27.30 11.81
C MET A 1 -17.23 -26.97 12.62
N LYS A 2 -16.05 -27.28 12.12
CA LYS A 2 -14.78 -26.94 12.78
C LYS A 2 -14.46 -25.49 12.43
N PRO A 3 -14.01 -24.64 13.38
CA PRO A 3 -13.56 -23.30 13.05
C PRO A 3 -12.31 -23.43 12.18
N HIS A 4 -12.37 -22.95 10.95
CA HIS A 4 -11.20 -22.83 10.12
C HIS A 4 -10.27 -21.80 10.78
N GLN A 5 -9.07 -22.24 11.10
CA GLN A 5 -7.97 -21.41 11.54
C GLN A 5 -7.60 -20.46 10.38
N TYR A 6 -8.11 -19.24 10.44
CA TYR A 6 -7.57 -18.10 9.70
C TYR A 6 -6.30 -17.66 10.42
N VAL A 7 -5.18 -18.15 9.92
CA VAL A 7 -3.91 -17.96 10.57
C VAL A 7 -2.94 -17.30 9.59
N TYR A 8 -2.48 -16.12 9.99
CA TYR A 8 -1.17 -15.53 9.69
C TYR A 8 -0.96 -14.72 8.41
N PHE A 9 -1.80 -13.72 8.16
CA PHE A 9 -1.34 -12.53 7.45
C PHE A 9 -0.67 -11.53 8.43
N ASN A 10 -0.89 -11.74 9.73
CA ASN A 10 -0.75 -10.74 10.78
C ASN A 10 0.65 -10.58 11.38
N ILE A 11 1.53 -11.58 11.32
CA ILE A 11 2.69 -11.51 12.21
C ILE A 11 3.78 -10.62 11.65
N SER A 12 4.07 -10.71 10.36
CA SER A 12 5.18 -9.94 9.77
C SER A 12 4.87 -8.45 9.62
N ILE A 13 3.65 -8.08 9.21
CA ILE A 13 3.26 -6.66 9.04
C ILE A 13 3.07 -6.00 10.40
N LEU A 14 2.47 -6.69 11.38
CA LEU A 14 2.28 -6.14 12.73
C LEU A 14 3.61 -5.92 13.46
N PHE A 15 4.59 -6.82 13.31
CA PHE A 15 5.91 -6.63 13.89
C PHE A 15 6.66 -5.44 13.29
N ILE A 16 6.55 -5.21 11.98
CA ILE A 16 7.14 -4.05 11.31
C ILE A 16 6.47 -2.76 11.78
N ILE A 17 5.14 -2.76 12.00
CA ILE A 17 4.38 -1.61 12.44
C ILE A 17 4.59 -1.34 13.94
N SER A 18 4.57 -2.36 14.81
CA SER A 18 4.64 -2.22 16.27
C SER A 18 6.00 -1.75 16.78
N GLY A 19 7.09 -2.20 16.16
CA GLY A 19 8.45 -1.91 16.63
C GLY A 19 8.93 -0.48 16.44
N CYS A 20 8.22 0.34 15.61
CA CYS A 20 8.72 1.65 15.19
C CYS A 20 8.01 2.86 15.80
N PHE A 21 6.88 2.69 16.51
CA PHE A 21 6.10 3.84 16.99
C PHE A 21 6.21 4.15 18.50
N THR A 22 7.13 3.50 19.20
CA THR A 22 7.22 3.61 20.67
C THR A 22 8.10 4.75 21.21
N SER A 23 8.53 5.73 20.40
CA SER A 23 9.38 6.81 20.93
C SER A 23 9.09 8.18 20.33
N CYS A 24 8.91 9.14 21.25
CA CYS A 24 8.90 10.60 21.16
C CYS A 24 7.57 11.32 21.03
N ASN A 25 7.09 11.80 22.19
CA ASN A 25 6.26 13.00 22.32
C ASN A 25 7.15 14.25 22.28
N GLN A 26 6.98 15.09 21.26
CA GLN A 26 7.27 16.53 21.32
C GLN A 26 6.20 17.26 20.52
N GLN A 27 5.41 18.08 21.23
CA GLN A 27 4.46 19.02 20.67
C GLN A 27 5.22 20.25 20.15
N GLU A 28 5.02 20.60 18.89
CA GLU A 28 5.28 21.94 18.37
C GLU A 28 3.96 22.56 17.87
N GLU A 29 3.63 23.71 18.43
CA GLU A 29 2.51 24.56 18.08
C GLU A 29 2.77 25.25 16.73
N LEU A 30 1.84 25.15 15.78
CA LEU A 30 1.92 25.83 14.49
C LEU A 30 0.86 26.93 14.38
N GLU A 31 1.33 28.17 14.27
CA GLU A 31 0.50 29.35 13.91
C GLU A 31 0.01 29.33 12.45
N PRO A 32 -1.18 29.86 12.14
CA PRO A 32 -1.73 29.84 10.79
C PRO A 32 -1.29 31.05 9.96
N SER A 33 -0.50 30.84 8.93
CA SER A 33 -0.18 31.84 7.93
C SER A 33 -1.08 31.75 6.70
N LYS A 34 -1.92 32.76 6.47
CA LYS A 34 -2.67 32.98 5.21
C LYS A 34 -1.72 33.47 4.12
N LYS A 35 -1.55 32.71 3.05
CA LYS A 35 -0.97 33.22 1.78
C LYS A 35 -1.71 32.68 0.55
N SER A 36 -1.90 33.62 -0.36
CA SER A 36 -2.50 33.58 -1.69
C SER A 36 -2.05 32.37 -2.55
N LYS A 37 -3.02 31.67 -3.18
CA LYS A 37 -2.77 30.58 -4.12
C LYS A 37 -2.34 31.13 -5.49
N THR A 38 -1.04 31.16 -5.72
CA THR A 38 -0.49 31.14 -7.09
C THR A 38 -0.47 29.67 -7.52
N ILE A 39 -1.02 29.36 -8.70
CA ILE A 39 -0.93 28.03 -9.31
C ILE A 39 0.54 27.83 -9.71
N GLN A 40 1.33 27.29 -8.78
CA GLN A 40 2.68 26.82 -9.09
C GLN A 40 2.56 25.49 -9.82
N SER A 41 3.28 25.36 -10.94
CA SER A 41 3.49 24.08 -11.60
C SER A 41 3.90 23.06 -10.55
N GLN A 42 3.20 21.93 -10.51
CA GLN A 42 3.39 20.89 -9.50
C GLN A 42 4.77 20.24 -9.71
N GLN A 43 5.78 20.80 -9.06
CA GLN A 43 7.13 20.25 -9.12
C GLN A 43 7.23 19.09 -8.13
N TRP A 44 7.40 17.90 -8.66
CA TRP A 44 7.60 16.69 -7.85
C TRP A 44 8.94 16.75 -7.13
N PRO A 45 9.05 16.13 -5.93
CA PRO A 45 10.31 16.03 -5.22
C PRO A 45 11.32 15.20 -6.02
N ALA A 46 12.61 15.41 -5.76
CA ALA A 46 13.66 14.55 -6.31
C ALA A 46 13.39 13.09 -5.91
N SER A 47 13.43 12.19 -6.87
CA SER A 47 13.02 10.81 -6.69
C SER A 47 13.97 9.83 -7.36
N ILE A 48 13.96 8.60 -6.85
CA ILE A 48 14.67 7.47 -7.41
C ILE A 48 13.63 6.50 -7.96
N SER A 49 13.84 6.01 -9.17
CA SER A 49 13.01 4.95 -9.74
C SER A 49 13.37 3.62 -9.09
N PHE A 50 12.37 2.91 -8.62
CA PHE A 50 12.50 1.55 -8.10
C PHE A 50 11.66 0.61 -8.96
N SER A 51 12.24 -0.52 -9.34
CA SER A 51 11.57 -1.63 -9.98
C SER A 51 11.90 -2.90 -9.21
N ASP A 52 10.97 -3.83 -9.12
CA ASP A 52 11.27 -5.13 -8.54
C ASP A 52 12.14 -6.01 -9.46
N THR A 53 12.66 -7.11 -8.92
CA THR A 53 13.65 -7.95 -9.61
C THR A 53 13.14 -8.60 -10.90
N ASP A 54 11.85 -8.84 -11.01
CA ASP A 54 11.21 -9.42 -12.19
C ASP A 54 10.48 -8.36 -13.05
N SER A 55 10.69 -7.08 -12.73
CA SER A 55 10.09 -5.94 -13.44
C SER A 55 8.56 -6.02 -13.53
N SER A 56 7.90 -6.55 -12.48
CA SER A 56 6.44 -6.64 -12.46
C SER A 56 5.76 -5.34 -12.06
N PHE A 57 6.49 -4.39 -11.48
CA PHE A 57 6.03 -3.02 -11.25
C PHE A 57 7.20 -2.03 -11.23
N ASN A 58 6.87 -0.75 -11.34
CA ASN A 58 7.79 0.35 -11.04
C ASN A 58 7.11 1.41 -10.15
N VAL A 59 7.93 2.19 -9.44
CA VAL A 59 7.50 3.31 -8.60
C VAL A 59 8.64 4.31 -8.44
N HIS A 60 8.30 5.60 -8.31
CA HIS A 60 9.26 6.64 -7.95
C HIS A 60 9.18 6.92 -6.45
N LEU A 61 10.32 6.82 -5.79
CA LEU A 61 10.47 7.02 -4.35
C LEU A 61 11.23 8.31 -4.09
N SER A 62 10.67 9.18 -3.29
CA SER A 62 11.35 10.36 -2.78
C SER A 62 12.12 10.04 -1.50
N LYS A 63 12.96 10.99 -1.06
CA LYS A 63 13.87 10.80 0.08
C LYS A 63 13.23 10.25 1.37
N PRO A 64 12.02 10.67 1.81
CA PRO A 64 11.38 10.12 3.00
C PRO A 64 11.14 8.61 2.96
N PHE A 65 10.95 8.04 1.78
CA PHE A 65 10.73 6.60 1.63
C PHE A 65 12.04 5.80 1.50
N GLY A 66 13.16 6.46 1.19
CA GLY A 66 14.47 5.81 1.07
C GLY A 66 14.48 4.65 0.08
N ASN A 67 15.20 3.59 0.45
CA ASN A 67 15.24 2.36 -0.32
C ASN A 67 14.24 1.35 0.22
N LEU A 68 13.61 0.60 -0.69
CA LEU A 68 12.78 -0.54 -0.31
C LEU A 68 13.66 -1.78 -0.09
N GLN A 69 13.43 -2.44 1.02
CA GLN A 69 13.94 -3.79 1.29
C GLN A 69 12.83 -4.79 0.95
N TYR A 70 13.20 -5.91 0.34
CA TYR A 70 12.22 -6.94 0.02
C TYR A 70 12.36 -8.16 0.93
N SER A 71 11.23 -8.80 1.25
CA SER A 71 11.19 -10.08 1.93
C SER A 71 11.43 -11.23 0.95
N ASN A 72 11.97 -12.34 1.44
CA ASN A 72 11.94 -13.56 0.68
C ASN A 72 10.47 -13.95 0.38
N PRO A 73 10.17 -14.42 -0.84
CA PRO A 73 8.82 -14.85 -1.17
C PRO A 73 8.34 -16.00 -0.28
N GLU A 74 7.11 -15.88 0.21
CA GLU A 74 6.46 -16.89 1.05
C GLU A 74 5.20 -17.41 0.36
N ILE A 75 4.82 -18.65 0.66
CA ILE A 75 3.53 -19.19 0.22
C ILE A 75 2.52 -18.93 1.33
N ILE A 76 1.51 -18.12 1.01
CA ILE A 76 0.42 -17.80 1.92
C ILE A 76 -0.90 -18.39 1.43
N GLN A 77 -1.81 -18.66 2.37
CA GLN A 77 -3.18 -19.04 2.08
C GLN A 77 -4.09 -17.81 2.26
N THR A 78 -4.86 -17.48 1.23
CA THR A 78 -5.83 -16.39 1.24
C THR A 78 -7.22 -16.91 0.86
N GLU A 79 -8.23 -16.06 0.91
CA GLU A 79 -9.58 -16.38 0.40
C GLU A 79 -9.60 -16.60 -1.12
N LEU A 80 -8.63 -16.05 -1.84
CA LEU A 80 -8.44 -16.24 -3.28
C LEU A 80 -7.63 -17.51 -3.61
N GLY A 81 -7.16 -18.24 -2.60
CA GLY A 81 -6.34 -19.44 -2.74
C GLY A 81 -4.89 -19.25 -2.28
N LYS A 82 -4.04 -20.20 -2.67
CA LYS A 82 -2.59 -20.11 -2.38
C LYS A 82 -1.95 -19.05 -3.29
N ALA A 83 -1.13 -18.21 -2.69
CA ALA A 83 -0.35 -17.20 -3.40
C ALA A 83 1.11 -17.23 -2.98
N ARG A 84 2.00 -16.91 -3.92
CA ARG A 84 3.38 -16.54 -3.63
C ARG A 84 3.40 -15.06 -3.29
N TYR A 85 3.74 -14.73 -2.05
CA TYR A 85 3.66 -13.39 -1.50
C TYR A 85 5.05 -12.79 -1.30
N THR A 86 5.24 -11.57 -1.76
CA THR A 86 6.48 -10.80 -1.60
C THR A 86 6.14 -9.41 -1.10
N VAL A 87 6.89 -8.90 -0.13
CA VAL A 87 6.74 -7.55 0.42
C VAL A 87 8.00 -6.74 0.17
N PHE A 88 7.80 -5.49 -0.20
CA PHE A 88 8.83 -4.46 -0.29
C PHE A 88 8.44 -3.37 0.70
N ALA A 89 9.31 -3.06 1.64
CA ALA A 89 9.03 -2.09 2.70
C ALA A 89 10.16 -1.09 2.87
N ASN A 90 9.83 0.14 3.24
CA ASN A 90 10.81 1.13 3.64
C ASN A 90 11.16 1.00 5.13
N ASP A 91 12.39 1.33 5.47
CA ASP A 91 12.88 1.43 6.86
C ASP A 91 13.30 2.87 7.25
N ALA A 92 13.27 3.80 6.29
CA ALA A 92 13.93 5.09 6.41
C ALA A 92 13.19 6.09 7.32
N ASP A 93 11.86 6.07 7.38
CA ASP A 93 11.06 7.03 8.15
C ASP A 93 10.16 6.32 9.15
N LYS A 94 10.22 6.78 10.41
CA LYS A 94 9.36 6.24 11.48
C LYS A 94 7.90 6.71 11.37
N GLU A 95 7.65 7.86 10.74
CA GLU A 95 6.32 8.46 10.63
C GLU A 95 5.58 8.05 9.35
N LEU A 96 6.33 7.71 8.29
CA LEU A 96 5.80 7.27 7.01
C LEU A 96 6.25 5.85 6.71
N LYS A 97 5.32 4.90 6.74
CA LYS A 97 5.59 3.52 6.35
C LYS A 97 5.00 3.25 4.97
N LEU A 98 5.85 2.83 4.06
CA LEU A 98 5.47 2.38 2.72
C LEU A 98 5.65 0.87 2.63
N PHE A 99 4.61 0.21 2.17
CA PHE A 99 4.63 -1.20 1.80
C PHE A 99 4.15 -1.33 0.37
N ILE A 100 4.85 -2.11 -0.41
CA ILE A 100 4.38 -2.59 -1.70
C ILE A 100 4.39 -4.10 -1.59
N SER A 101 3.29 -4.76 -1.91
CA SER A 101 3.26 -6.21 -1.93
C SER A 101 2.72 -6.75 -3.24
N LYS A 102 3.14 -7.96 -3.53
CA LYS A 102 2.78 -8.72 -4.71
C LYS A 102 2.31 -10.10 -4.27
N SER A 103 1.10 -10.48 -4.66
CA SER A 103 0.52 -11.81 -4.45
C SER A 103 0.28 -12.48 -5.79
N GLU A 104 1.09 -13.48 -6.12
CA GLU A 104 1.02 -14.22 -7.37
C GLU A 104 0.22 -15.50 -7.13
N TYR A 105 -0.96 -15.60 -7.75
CA TYR A 105 -1.88 -16.74 -7.61
C TYR A 105 -1.68 -17.74 -8.75
N GLY A 106 -1.98 -19.01 -8.48
CA GLY A 106 -2.16 -19.98 -9.56
C GLY A 106 -3.36 -19.61 -10.44
N LYS A 107 -3.30 -20.00 -11.71
CA LYS A 107 -4.36 -19.68 -12.70
C LYS A 107 -5.78 -20.06 -12.24
N GLU A 108 -5.93 -21.09 -11.42
CA GLU A 108 -7.24 -21.56 -10.94
C GLU A 108 -7.85 -20.66 -9.84
N GLY A 109 -7.02 -19.94 -9.07
CA GLY A 109 -7.48 -19.18 -7.91
C GLY A 109 -8.26 -17.91 -8.29
N ILE A 110 -7.81 -17.21 -9.31
CA ILE A 110 -8.35 -15.90 -9.72
C ILE A 110 -9.36 -16.03 -10.87
N SER A 111 -9.25 -17.06 -11.73
CA SER A 111 -9.99 -17.18 -13.00
C SER A 111 -11.52 -17.23 -12.86
N LYS A 112 -12.03 -17.52 -11.66
CA LYS A 112 -13.48 -17.64 -11.39
C LYS A 112 -14.12 -16.35 -10.87
N ARG A 113 -13.36 -15.28 -10.71
CA ARG A 113 -13.82 -14.02 -10.10
C ARG A 113 -13.59 -12.84 -11.03
N THR A 114 -14.40 -11.81 -10.90
CA THR A 114 -14.13 -10.55 -11.59
C THR A 114 -12.99 -9.80 -10.92
N SER A 115 -12.32 -8.92 -11.68
CA SER A 115 -11.26 -8.07 -11.11
C SER A 115 -11.78 -7.22 -9.93
N ASN A 116 -13.01 -6.74 -10.00
CA ASN A 116 -13.61 -5.96 -8.91
C ASN A 116 -13.80 -6.80 -7.66
N ASP A 117 -14.31 -8.04 -7.77
CA ASP A 117 -14.44 -8.94 -6.62
C ASP A 117 -13.09 -9.20 -5.96
N ILE A 118 -12.05 -9.41 -6.76
CA ILE A 118 -10.69 -9.65 -6.26
C ILE A 118 -10.16 -8.42 -5.50
N LEU A 119 -10.36 -7.22 -6.06
CA LEU A 119 -9.93 -5.96 -5.44
C LEU A 119 -10.64 -5.72 -4.09
N GLU A 120 -11.96 -5.89 -4.07
CA GLU A 120 -12.77 -5.71 -2.86
C GLU A 120 -12.43 -6.74 -1.78
N MET A 121 -12.27 -8.00 -2.16
CA MET A 121 -11.86 -9.07 -1.22
C MET A 121 -10.47 -8.80 -0.65
N SER A 122 -9.51 -8.42 -1.49
CA SER A 122 -8.13 -8.14 -1.04
C SER A 122 -8.10 -6.95 -0.08
N ALA A 123 -8.82 -5.87 -0.40
CA ALA A 123 -8.90 -4.69 0.46
C ALA A 123 -9.60 -5.00 1.79
N THR A 124 -10.73 -5.72 1.74
CA THR A 124 -11.49 -6.09 2.94
C THR A 124 -10.67 -6.99 3.86
N ALA A 125 -10.02 -8.02 3.32
CA ALA A 125 -9.17 -8.92 4.10
C ALA A 125 -8.02 -8.16 4.76
N PHE A 126 -7.31 -7.31 4.01
CA PHE A 126 -6.20 -6.52 4.54
C PHE A 126 -6.63 -5.60 5.70
N ILE A 127 -7.74 -4.87 5.53
CA ILE A 127 -8.23 -3.93 6.56
C ILE A 127 -8.78 -4.68 7.77
N HIS A 128 -9.47 -5.81 7.57
CA HIS A 128 -9.93 -6.68 8.65
C HIS A 128 -8.76 -7.20 9.49
N ASP A 129 -7.67 -7.62 8.85
CA ASP A 129 -6.49 -8.12 9.54
C ASP A 129 -5.80 -7.03 10.39
N LEU A 130 -5.86 -5.78 9.97
CA LEU A 130 -5.41 -4.64 10.75
C LEU A 130 -6.39 -4.22 11.86
N GLN A 131 -7.56 -4.89 11.98
CA GLN A 131 -8.68 -4.43 12.80
C GLN A 131 -9.09 -2.98 12.47
N GLY A 132 -8.90 -2.62 11.20
CA GLY A 132 -9.13 -1.27 10.70
C GLY A 132 -10.58 -1.00 10.34
N LYS A 133 -10.89 0.29 10.17
CA LYS A 133 -12.17 0.77 9.69
C LYS A 133 -11.98 1.61 8.43
N THR A 134 -12.59 1.18 7.33
CA THR A 134 -12.64 1.96 6.09
C THR A 134 -13.57 3.16 6.24
N TYR A 135 -13.15 4.32 5.74
CA TYR A 135 -14.00 5.51 5.66
C TYR A 135 -14.18 6.07 4.24
N ILE A 136 -13.28 5.74 3.32
CA ILE A 136 -13.44 6.04 1.89
C ILE A 136 -12.92 4.85 1.07
N SER A 137 -13.70 4.45 0.07
CA SER A 137 -13.28 3.49 -0.95
C SER A 137 -13.69 4.05 -2.31
N MET A 138 -12.78 4.03 -3.28
CA MET A 138 -13.05 4.56 -4.61
C MET A 138 -12.31 3.77 -5.69
N PRO A 139 -12.95 3.52 -6.85
CA PRO A 139 -12.27 2.96 -8.00
C PRO A 139 -11.24 3.96 -8.54
N ILE A 140 -10.12 3.44 -9.03
CA ILE A 140 -9.07 4.21 -9.67
C ILE A 140 -8.66 3.55 -10.98
N ILE A 141 -8.08 4.35 -11.88
CA ILE A 141 -7.54 3.86 -13.14
C ILE A 141 -6.13 4.41 -13.32
N LYS A 142 -5.18 3.55 -13.66
CA LYS A 142 -3.84 3.93 -14.10
C LYS A 142 -3.66 3.54 -15.55
N ASN A 143 -3.09 4.45 -16.32
CA ASN A 143 -2.83 4.22 -17.74
C ASN A 143 -1.33 4.07 -17.95
N SER A 144 -0.90 2.93 -18.46
CA SER A 144 0.41 2.76 -19.09
C SER A 144 0.31 3.07 -20.58
N THR A 145 1.42 3.02 -21.29
CA THR A 145 1.44 3.21 -22.74
C THR A 145 0.66 2.13 -23.52
N SER A 146 0.53 0.93 -22.94
CA SER A 146 -0.07 -0.24 -23.59
C SER A 146 -1.37 -0.71 -22.96
N GLN A 147 -1.65 -0.33 -21.68
CA GLN A 147 -2.73 -0.94 -20.91
C GLN A 147 -3.33 0.01 -19.88
N LYS A 148 -4.60 -0.25 -19.55
CA LYS A 148 -5.30 0.36 -18.41
C LYS A 148 -5.37 -0.63 -17.26
N PHE A 149 -4.95 -0.19 -16.09
CA PHE A 149 -5.08 -0.95 -14.85
C PHE A 149 -6.23 -0.36 -14.03
N HIS A 150 -7.26 -1.17 -13.81
CA HIS A 150 -8.34 -0.86 -12.89
C HIS A 150 -7.90 -1.25 -11.49
N GLY A 151 -8.14 -0.37 -10.53
CA GLY A 151 -7.74 -0.56 -9.15
C GLY A 151 -8.77 -0.01 -8.17
N LEU A 152 -8.51 -0.25 -6.91
CA LEU A 152 -9.30 0.24 -5.79
C LEU A 152 -8.38 1.00 -4.84
N ARG A 153 -8.74 2.24 -4.50
CA ARG A 153 -8.07 3.01 -3.43
C ARG A 153 -8.95 3.04 -2.21
N VAL A 154 -8.36 2.76 -1.06
CA VAL A 154 -9.06 2.69 0.23
C VAL A 154 -8.32 3.52 1.26
N PHE A 155 -9.06 4.42 1.94
CA PHE A 155 -8.58 5.14 3.12
C PHE A 155 -9.20 4.52 4.36
N TYR A 156 -8.40 4.27 5.37
CA TYR A 156 -8.80 3.59 6.59
C TYR A 156 -8.04 4.11 7.81
N ALA A 157 -8.56 3.80 8.98
CA ALA A 157 -7.88 4.00 10.24
C ALA A 157 -7.90 2.69 11.03
N PHE A 158 -6.88 2.46 11.83
CA PHE A 158 -6.82 1.31 12.73
C PHE A 158 -6.20 1.71 14.07
N PRO A 159 -6.64 1.05 15.17
CA PRO A 159 -6.19 1.40 16.49
C PRO A 159 -4.73 1.01 16.69
N LEU A 160 -3.98 1.88 17.36
CA LEU A 160 -2.70 1.55 17.95
C LEU A 160 -2.91 1.37 19.47
N GLN A 161 -2.02 0.66 20.13
CA GLN A 161 -2.05 0.57 21.60
C GLN A 161 -2.04 1.99 22.21
N GLN A 162 -2.85 2.23 23.27
CA GLN A 162 -2.93 3.50 24.01
C GLN A 162 -3.75 4.64 23.37
N GLN A 163 -4.88 4.35 22.73
CA GLN A 163 -5.82 5.34 22.16
C GLN A 163 -5.34 6.12 20.92
N ASP A 164 -4.12 5.91 20.44
CA ASP A 164 -3.67 6.47 19.18
C ASP A 164 -4.29 5.70 17.99
N SER A 165 -4.48 6.40 16.89
CA SER A 165 -4.89 5.81 15.63
C SER A 165 -3.82 5.98 14.56
N LEU A 166 -3.62 4.96 13.76
CA LEU A 166 -2.88 5.05 12.52
C LEU A 166 -3.86 5.20 11.36
N TYR A 167 -3.45 5.96 10.38
CA TYR A 167 -4.21 6.20 9.16
C TYR A 167 -3.47 5.56 8.00
N GLY A 168 -4.23 4.91 7.13
CA GLY A 168 -3.69 4.26 5.96
C GLY A 168 -4.40 4.68 4.68
N CYS A 169 -3.64 4.68 3.60
CA CYS A 169 -4.15 4.72 2.24
C CYS A 169 -3.53 3.55 1.48
N SER A 170 -4.36 2.74 0.86
CA SER A 170 -3.95 1.59 0.07
C SER A 170 -4.52 1.66 -1.33
N GLU A 171 -3.72 1.26 -2.32
CA GLU A 171 -4.16 0.99 -3.68
C GLU A 171 -3.93 -0.48 -4.00
N PHE A 172 -4.95 -1.10 -4.56
CA PHE A 172 -4.94 -2.47 -5.03
C PHE A 172 -5.11 -2.48 -6.54
N PHE A 173 -4.35 -3.32 -7.24
CA PHE A 173 -4.48 -3.55 -8.69
C PHE A 173 -4.41 -5.03 -8.98
N VAL A 174 -5.14 -5.46 -9.99
CA VAL A 174 -5.07 -6.84 -10.51
C VAL A 174 -4.51 -6.80 -11.92
N SER A 175 -3.49 -7.60 -12.18
CA SER A 175 -2.96 -7.85 -13.51
C SER A 175 -2.77 -9.35 -13.68
N SER A 176 -3.46 -9.93 -14.64
CA SER A 176 -3.46 -11.40 -14.89
C SER A 176 -3.77 -12.18 -13.60
N SER A 177 -2.80 -12.89 -13.04
CA SER A 177 -2.92 -13.66 -11.82
C SER A 177 -2.25 -13.02 -10.60
N THR A 178 -1.86 -11.76 -10.71
CA THR A 178 -1.14 -11.04 -9.65
C THR A 178 -1.99 -9.92 -9.07
N VAL A 179 -2.07 -9.85 -7.75
CA VAL A 179 -2.61 -8.72 -7.02
C VAL A 179 -1.44 -7.89 -6.50
N PHE A 180 -1.40 -6.63 -6.88
CA PHE A 180 -0.48 -5.64 -6.36
C PHE A 180 -1.17 -4.80 -5.32
N HIS A 181 -0.46 -4.49 -4.25
CA HIS A 181 -0.95 -3.66 -3.18
C HIS A 181 0.14 -2.65 -2.78
N THR A 182 -0.16 -1.37 -2.88
CA THR A 182 0.68 -0.27 -2.40
C THR A 182 -0.01 0.37 -1.21
N CYS A 183 0.67 0.44 -0.08
CA CYS A 183 0.12 0.92 1.17
C CYS A 183 1.04 1.94 1.82
N ILE A 184 0.49 3.07 2.23
CA ILE A 184 1.18 4.05 3.06
C ILE A 184 0.42 4.21 4.37
N ILE A 185 1.16 4.15 5.48
CA ILE A 185 0.63 4.29 6.84
C ILE A 185 1.34 5.45 7.54
N THR A 186 0.57 6.27 8.26
CA THR A 186 1.07 7.41 9.02
C THR A 186 0.23 7.67 10.27
N LYS A 187 0.80 8.38 11.25
CA LYS A 187 0.03 8.95 12.38
C LYS A 187 -0.75 10.21 12.00
N GLN A 188 -0.39 10.89 10.93
CA GLN A 188 -0.90 12.19 10.53
C GLN A 188 -1.81 12.09 9.30
N LYS A 189 -3.12 11.98 9.51
CA LYS A 189 -4.11 11.84 8.45
C LYS A 189 -3.98 12.89 7.33
N GLN A 190 -3.69 14.14 7.69
CA GLN A 190 -3.58 15.26 6.76
C GLN A 190 -2.45 15.10 5.73
N LEU A 191 -1.46 14.24 5.99
CA LEU A 191 -0.36 13.99 5.04
C LEU A 191 -0.86 13.37 3.73
N PHE A 192 -1.98 12.65 3.73
CA PHE A 192 -2.54 12.10 2.49
C PHE A 192 -3.01 13.19 1.52
N ASP A 193 -3.38 14.36 2.03
CA ASP A 193 -3.86 15.47 1.22
C ASP A 193 -2.74 16.50 0.90
N THR A 194 -1.69 16.54 1.71
CA THR A 194 -0.69 17.63 1.66
C THR A 194 0.70 17.17 1.23
N SER A 195 1.05 15.91 1.45
CA SER A 195 2.39 15.41 1.13
C SER A 195 2.57 15.11 -0.35
N LYS A 196 3.48 15.83 -0.99
CA LYS A 196 3.90 15.55 -2.37
C LYS A 196 4.61 14.20 -2.50
N ASP A 197 5.30 13.76 -1.45
CA ASP A 197 6.01 12.48 -1.44
C ASP A 197 5.03 11.31 -1.50
N ILE A 198 3.95 11.35 -0.71
CA ILE A 198 2.86 10.38 -0.77
C ILE A 198 2.19 10.41 -2.14
N GLY A 199 1.87 11.62 -2.63
CA GLY A 199 1.31 11.81 -3.97
C GLY A 199 2.17 11.21 -5.07
N LEU A 200 3.51 11.37 -4.99
CA LEU A 200 4.44 10.81 -5.95
C LEU A 200 4.37 9.29 -5.99
N VAL A 201 4.39 8.62 -4.84
CA VAL A 201 4.29 7.15 -4.77
C VAL A 201 3.02 6.66 -5.46
N PHE A 202 1.86 7.18 -5.06
CA PHE A 202 0.57 6.75 -5.62
C PHE A 202 0.40 7.11 -7.09
N THR A 203 0.97 8.21 -7.58
CA THR A 203 0.86 8.56 -9.00
C THR A 203 1.83 7.81 -9.88
N SER A 204 3.01 7.47 -9.36
CA SER A 204 4.07 6.80 -10.13
C SER A 204 4.05 5.28 -10.03
N PHE A 205 3.42 4.70 -9.00
CA PHE A 205 3.28 3.24 -8.93
C PHE A 205 2.53 2.72 -10.15
N MET A 206 3.14 1.81 -10.87
CA MET A 206 2.59 1.22 -12.09
C MET A 206 2.84 -0.28 -12.10
N PRO A 207 1.77 -1.10 -12.03
CA PRO A 207 1.89 -2.52 -12.37
C PRO A 207 2.39 -2.68 -13.81
N LEU A 208 3.17 -3.70 -14.07
CA LEU A 208 3.64 -4.04 -15.41
C LEU A 208 3.14 -5.44 -15.74
N GLU A 209 2.81 -5.69 -17.01
CA GLU A 209 2.54 -7.05 -17.43
C GLU A 209 3.83 -7.85 -17.51
N ASN A 210 3.86 -8.98 -16.81
CA ASN A 210 4.86 -9.98 -17.08
C ASN A 210 4.52 -10.62 -18.44
N ASN A 211 5.14 -10.13 -19.49
CA ASN A 211 5.18 -10.82 -20.80
C ASN A 211 6.10 -12.05 -20.68
N SER A 212 5.90 -12.90 -19.67
CA SER A 212 6.54 -14.22 -19.65
C SER A 212 5.95 -15.05 -20.79
N LYS A 213 6.72 -15.09 -21.88
CA LYS A 213 6.51 -15.98 -23.01
C LYS A 213 6.63 -17.45 -22.57
#